data_8b93f0228df48d58db93228cb82f6d7e
#
_entry.id   8b93f0228df48d58db93228cb82f6d7e
#
_cell.length_a   1.000
_cell.length_b   1.000
_cell.length_c   1.000
_cell.angle_alpha   90.00
_cell.angle_beta   90.00
_cell.angle_gamma   90.00
#
_symmetry.space_group_name_H-M   'P 1'
#
loop_
_entity.id
_entity.type
_entity.pdbx_description
1 polymer ?
#
loop_
_entity_poly.entity_id
_entity_poly.type
_entity_poly.pdbx_seq_one_letter_code
_entity_poly.pdbx_strand_id
1 'polypeptide(L)'
;MKFPQKTPLFSISAWVICSLLTSGCAQYASVSERRPNFPASLAADGGGLAKRLKAALQKRKSQPAAGLSSLLLEARAASRELATNPANSTARDTYNFSVARIVDTLQQAQLAPWEAPLRIPSSDGELILTAKKDSRPGWNPALYKFVPADQFDVHGKYVHEHSIKPGIGAPIVAIGRDKNRSAAETFSLPHIYYGVTAVIRFRGPVAELAFEDPLATETISFEGRRQPLSADFTVPLAVMLQEAEPKKFELARLLHPEKYAETARISRLQPYDPNKTVVLVIHGLMDTPATWTPLINHLRSDETIRQNYQFWFYSYPSGYPFPYSAAILRRQLDAIGKKYPIRKPMVVIGHSMGGCISRLLITDPGTELWKKIFRRSPNQLALAGETRSILEESLIFDSRPEVGRVIFVAAPLRGSDLATHWLGRIGSSLISPPRLLFKVGQEALQLATLQADELRLNRVPNSIDNLAPNNRFVRAINTIPMSSRVPVHVIAGDRGLGGNKDKTKPVQSDGVVPYWSSHIPEAQSEKIVSSDHSAHQNPEAIHEITRILKLHRAESK
;
A
#
# COMPACT_ATOMS: atom_id res chain seq x y z
N MET A 1 -26.70 35.00 -50.34
CA MET A 1 -26.96 33.92 -49.36
C MET A 1 -25.63 33.35 -48.90
N LYS A 2 -25.19 33.66 -47.65
CA LYS A 2 -23.97 33.13 -47.05
C LYS A 2 -24.36 32.03 -46.07
N PHE A 3 -23.84 30.84 -46.29
CA PHE A 3 -24.01 29.69 -45.36
C PHE A 3 -23.09 29.89 -44.15
N PRO A 4 -23.52 29.58 -42.90
CA PRO A 4 -22.65 29.63 -41.74
C PRO A 4 -21.77 28.39 -41.69
N GLN A 5 -20.46 28.62 -41.46
CA GLN A 5 -19.47 27.56 -41.23
C GLN A 5 -19.77 26.88 -39.90
N LYS A 6 -19.86 25.53 -39.93
CA LYS A 6 -19.90 24.67 -38.74
C LYS A 6 -18.50 24.64 -38.13
N THR A 7 -18.34 25.21 -36.97
CA THR A 7 -17.15 25.00 -36.09
C THR A 7 -17.11 23.55 -35.58
N PRO A 8 -15.97 22.87 -35.64
CA PRO A 8 -15.91 21.49 -35.21
C PRO A 8 -15.92 21.39 -33.67
N LEU A 9 -16.87 20.63 -33.14
CA LEU A 9 -17.03 20.27 -31.72
C LEU A 9 -15.85 19.43 -31.15
N PHE A 10 -14.83 19.15 -31.95
CA PHE A 10 -13.69 18.34 -31.58
C PHE A 10 -12.62 19.04 -30.72
N SER A 11 -12.65 20.39 -30.63
CA SER A 11 -11.59 21.13 -29.94
C SER A 11 -11.75 21.24 -28.42
N ILE A 12 -12.96 21.12 -27.88
CA ILE A 12 -13.22 21.30 -26.45
C ILE A 12 -12.83 20.04 -25.65
N SER A 13 -13.05 18.87 -26.22
CA SER A 13 -12.69 17.59 -25.56
C SER A 13 -11.17 17.39 -25.44
N ALA A 14 -10.40 17.83 -26.45
CA ALA A 14 -8.94 17.74 -26.43
C ALA A 14 -8.31 18.69 -25.41
N TRP A 15 -8.89 19.90 -25.22
CA TRP A 15 -8.42 20.86 -24.23
C TRP A 15 -8.69 20.42 -22.79
N VAL A 16 -9.81 19.76 -22.52
CA VAL A 16 -10.12 19.23 -21.19
C VAL A 16 -9.21 18.05 -20.85
N ILE A 17 -8.87 17.20 -21.80
CA ILE A 17 -7.90 16.10 -21.60
C ILE A 17 -6.49 16.68 -21.40
N CYS A 18 -6.07 17.68 -22.18
CA CYS A 18 -4.79 18.34 -22.00
C CYS A 18 -4.70 19.10 -20.67
N SER A 19 -5.77 19.76 -20.21
CA SER A 19 -5.75 20.46 -18.91
C SER A 19 -5.74 19.49 -17.71
N LEU A 20 -6.25 18.27 -17.85
CA LEU A 20 -6.08 17.19 -16.87
C LEU A 20 -4.66 16.60 -16.87
N LEU A 21 -3.96 16.65 -18.01
CA LEU A 21 -2.57 16.20 -18.12
C LEU A 21 -1.56 17.28 -17.70
N THR A 22 -1.95 18.58 -17.71
CA THR A 22 -1.08 19.70 -17.33
C THR A 22 -1.31 20.20 -15.90
N SER A 23 -2.30 19.70 -15.16
CA SER A 23 -2.38 19.93 -13.71
C SER A 23 -1.18 19.24 -13.07
N GLY A 24 -0.16 20.04 -12.83
CA GLY A 24 1.22 19.80 -12.44
C GLY A 24 1.52 18.40 -11.92
N CYS A 25 2.58 17.82 -12.41
CA CYS A 25 3.20 16.58 -11.92
C CYS A 25 3.55 16.71 -10.43
N ALA A 26 2.57 16.68 -9.54
CA ALA A 26 2.83 16.34 -8.15
C ALA A 26 3.24 14.88 -8.15
N GLN A 27 4.54 14.63 -8.15
CA GLN A 27 5.10 13.29 -8.01
C GLN A 27 4.59 12.70 -6.69
N TYR A 28 4.17 11.44 -6.70
CA TYR A 28 3.76 10.75 -5.48
C TYR A 28 4.88 10.74 -4.44
N ALA A 29 6.09 10.46 -4.88
CA ALA A 29 7.33 10.66 -4.18
C ALA A 29 8.40 11.12 -5.19
N SER A 30 9.25 12.03 -4.79
CA SER A 30 10.49 12.40 -5.45
C SER A 30 11.61 11.96 -4.53
N VAL A 31 12.46 11.10 -5.02
CA VAL A 31 13.63 10.60 -4.30
C VAL A 31 14.86 11.01 -5.09
N SER A 32 15.74 11.76 -4.47
CA SER A 32 17.05 12.11 -5.03
C SER A 32 18.15 11.59 -4.14
N GLU A 33 19.23 11.12 -4.75
CA GLU A 33 20.43 10.77 -3.99
C GLU A 33 21.12 12.03 -3.49
N ARG A 34 21.48 12.03 -2.21
CA ARG A 34 22.24 13.10 -1.59
C ARG A 34 23.52 12.57 -0.94
N ARG A 35 24.48 13.46 -0.75
CA ARG A 35 25.61 13.15 0.11
C ARG A 35 25.11 13.04 1.55
N PRO A 36 25.51 11.99 2.30
CA PRO A 36 25.11 11.86 3.68
C PRO A 36 25.65 13.03 4.51
N ASN A 37 24.76 13.66 5.26
CA ASN A 37 25.17 14.70 6.22
C ASN A 37 25.75 14.03 7.47
N PHE A 38 26.75 14.66 8.05
CA PHE A 38 27.19 14.28 9.39
C PHE A 38 26.09 14.59 10.40
N PRO A 39 25.75 13.65 11.31
CA PRO A 39 24.87 13.95 12.43
C PRO A 39 25.32 15.18 13.20
N ALA A 40 24.39 15.99 13.71
CA ALA A 40 24.69 17.20 14.42
C ALA A 40 25.60 16.98 15.65
N SER A 41 25.41 15.85 16.34
CA SER A 41 26.25 15.42 17.48
C SER A 41 27.72 15.21 17.07
N LEU A 42 27.97 14.73 15.86
CA LEU A 42 29.34 14.54 15.33
C LEU A 42 29.94 15.85 14.83
N ALA A 43 29.12 16.77 14.35
CA ALA A 43 29.57 18.09 13.91
C ALA A 43 30.01 18.98 15.09
N ALA A 44 29.35 18.82 16.26
CA ALA A 44 29.62 19.58 17.48
C ALA A 44 30.87 19.14 18.27
N ASP A 45 31.44 17.95 17.96
CA ASP A 45 32.58 17.33 18.71
C ASP A 45 33.94 18.04 18.49
N GLY A 46 33.97 19.30 18.10
CA GLY A 46 35.20 20.11 18.06
C GLY A 46 36.33 19.61 17.14
N GLY A 47 36.17 18.49 16.40
CA GLY A 47 37.03 18.18 15.28
C GLY A 47 37.76 16.84 15.25
N GLY A 48 37.97 16.14 16.34
CA GLY A 48 38.77 14.90 16.32
C GLY A 48 38.08 13.74 15.62
N LEU A 49 36.88 13.39 16.04
CA LEU A 49 36.07 12.28 15.50
C LEU A 49 35.57 12.60 14.09
N ALA A 50 35.01 13.78 13.87
CA ALA A 50 34.56 14.21 12.55
C ALA A 50 35.70 14.19 11.51
N LYS A 51 36.91 14.61 11.92
CA LYS A 51 38.11 14.56 11.06
C LYS A 51 38.50 13.14 10.70
N ARG A 52 38.49 12.19 11.66
CA ARG A 52 38.78 10.77 11.40
C ARG A 52 37.77 10.15 10.46
N LEU A 53 36.45 10.39 10.68
CA LEU A 53 35.39 9.89 9.81
C LEU A 53 35.50 10.47 8.39
N LYS A 54 35.77 11.77 8.24
CA LYS A 54 36.00 12.39 6.93
C LYS A 54 37.20 11.76 6.21
N ALA A 55 38.31 11.51 6.93
CA ALA A 55 39.48 10.85 6.38
C ALA A 55 39.15 9.40 5.93
N ALA A 56 38.37 8.65 6.71
CA ALA A 56 37.92 7.32 6.35
C ALA A 56 37.06 7.34 5.07
N LEU A 57 36.15 8.33 4.94
CA LEU A 57 35.32 8.51 3.73
C LEU A 57 36.13 8.92 2.49
N GLN A 58 37.22 9.63 2.64
CA GLN A 58 38.13 9.94 1.53
C GLN A 58 38.92 8.68 1.10
N LYS A 59 39.49 7.96 2.08
CA LYS A 59 40.23 6.73 1.83
C LYS A 59 39.41 5.67 1.09
N ARG A 60 38.13 5.48 1.44
CA ARG A 60 37.29 4.43 0.83
C ARG A 60 37.13 4.55 -0.69
N LYS A 61 37.30 5.76 -1.25
CA LYS A 61 37.19 5.99 -2.72
C LYS A 61 38.35 5.42 -3.50
N SER A 62 39.57 5.53 -2.99
CA SER A 62 40.77 5.06 -3.65
C SER A 62 41.27 3.71 -3.11
N GLN A 63 41.03 3.45 -1.82
CA GLN A 63 41.46 2.26 -1.09
C GLN A 63 40.34 1.72 -0.22
N PRO A 64 39.37 0.97 -0.81
CA PRO A 64 38.18 0.52 -0.09
C PRO A 64 38.48 -0.27 1.20
N ALA A 65 39.48 -1.15 1.18
CA ALA A 65 39.90 -1.92 2.36
C ALA A 65 40.39 -1.02 3.51
N ALA A 66 41.18 0.02 3.21
CA ALA A 66 41.67 0.96 4.21
C ALA A 66 40.55 1.84 4.76
N GLY A 67 39.59 2.24 3.91
CA GLY A 67 38.37 2.93 4.33
C GLY A 67 37.49 2.08 5.23
N LEU A 68 37.25 0.83 4.88
CA LEU A 68 36.52 -0.15 5.70
C LEU A 68 37.21 -0.37 7.05
N SER A 69 38.53 -0.55 7.07
CA SER A 69 39.33 -0.69 8.28
C SER A 69 39.07 0.48 9.24
N SER A 70 39.19 1.71 8.76
CA SER A 70 38.99 2.92 9.57
C SER A 70 37.56 3.01 10.11
N LEU A 71 36.55 2.75 9.27
CA LEU A 71 35.13 2.77 9.69
C LEU A 71 34.78 1.67 10.69
N LEU A 72 35.34 0.47 10.54
CA LEU A 72 35.16 -0.63 11.50
C LEU A 72 35.78 -0.32 12.85
N LEU A 73 36.95 0.34 12.89
CA LEU A 73 37.58 0.77 14.13
C LEU A 73 36.73 1.82 14.85
N GLU A 74 36.18 2.82 14.14
CA GLU A 74 35.30 3.83 14.74
C GLU A 74 33.97 3.19 15.22
N ALA A 75 33.37 2.28 14.45
CA ALA A 75 32.19 1.56 14.89
C ALA A 75 32.44 0.70 16.13
N ARG A 76 33.61 0.04 16.20
CA ARG A 76 34.03 -0.78 17.35
C ARG A 76 34.27 0.08 18.61
N ALA A 77 34.92 1.23 18.46
CA ALA A 77 35.12 2.16 19.56
C ALA A 77 33.79 2.70 20.10
N ALA A 78 32.90 3.10 19.21
CA ALA A 78 31.57 3.58 19.57
C ALA A 78 30.71 2.47 20.24
N SER A 79 30.80 1.21 19.79
CA SER A 79 30.07 0.10 20.40
C SER A 79 30.55 -0.17 21.84
N ARG A 80 31.86 -0.09 22.10
CA ARG A 80 32.41 -0.20 23.46
C ARG A 80 31.95 0.91 24.38
N GLU A 81 31.88 2.14 23.87
CA GLU A 81 31.33 3.28 24.62
C GLU A 81 29.86 3.04 24.96
N LEU A 82 29.06 2.55 24.02
CA LEU A 82 27.65 2.22 24.24
C LEU A 82 27.45 1.04 25.23
N ALA A 83 28.43 0.15 25.37
CA ALA A 83 28.40 -0.90 26.39
C ALA A 83 28.44 -0.31 27.81
N THR A 84 29.24 0.74 28.03
CA THR A 84 29.38 1.43 29.32
C THR A 84 28.30 2.49 29.50
N ASN A 85 28.01 3.29 28.48
CA ASN A 85 27.03 4.38 28.50
C ASN A 85 26.03 4.26 27.33
N PRO A 86 24.96 3.49 27.47
CA PRO A 86 23.94 3.30 26.41
C PRO A 86 23.20 4.57 26.00
N ALA A 87 23.19 5.60 26.85
CA ALA A 87 22.54 6.88 26.58
C ALA A 87 23.41 7.86 25.76
N ASN A 88 24.69 7.51 25.50
CA ASN A 88 25.61 8.38 24.76
C ASN A 88 25.16 8.52 23.29
N SER A 89 24.51 9.65 22.97
CA SER A 89 24.00 9.95 21.63
C SER A 89 25.11 10.08 20.59
N THR A 90 26.24 10.69 20.96
CA THR A 90 27.40 10.84 20.06
C THR A 90 27.99 9.48 19.68
N ALA A 91 28.14 8.56 20.64
CA ALA A 91 28.59 7.21 20.38
C ALA A 91 27.59 6.45 19.47
N ARG A 92 26.28 6.58 19.74
CA ARG A 92 25.24 5.96 18.92
C ARG A 92 25.26 6.49 17.48
N ASP A 93 25.34 7.79 17.30
CA ASP A 93 25.38 8.41 15.97
C ASP A 93 26.68 8.06 15.23
N THR A 94 27.82 7.99 15.94
CA THR A 94 29.09 7.49 15.39
C THR A 94 28.97 6.05 14.89
N TYR A 95 28.41 5.18 15.71
CA TYR A 95 28.19 3.78 15.37
C TYR A 95 27.28 3.65 14.15
N ASN A 96 26.09 4.26 14.20
CA ASN A 96 25.10 4.17 13.14
C ASN A 96 25.64 4.73 11.81
N PHE A 97 26.30 5.90 11.86
CA PHE A 97 26.93 6.52 10.69
C PHE A 97 28.04 5.63 10.10
N SER A 98 28.91 5.08 10.94
CA SER A 98 30.01 4.20 10.50
C SER A 98 29.47 2.93 9.86
N VAL A 99 28.46 2.29 10.45
CA VAL A 99 27.79 1.09 9.89
C VAL A 99 27.14 1.40 8.54
N ALA A 100 26.45 2.54 8.42
CA ALA A 100 25.88 2.97 7.14
C ALA A 100 26.96 3.10 6.05
N ARG A 101 28.09 3.71 6.39
CA ARG A 101 29.21 3.90 5.44
C ARG A 101 29.95 2.60 5.13
N ILE A 102 30.00 1.65 6.06
CA ILE A 102 30.54 0.30 5.80
C ILE A 102 29.67 -0.39 4.75
N VAL A 103 28.35 -0.42 4.93
CA VAL A 103 27.42 -1.03 3.97
C VAL A 103 27.52 -0.37 2.60
N ASP A 104 27.58 0.96 2.54
CA ASP A 104 27.76 1.71 1.30
C ASP A 104 29.10 1.37 0.61
N THR A 105 30.20 1.24 1.38
CA THR A 105 31.51 0.87 0.84
C THR A 105 31.52 -0.55 0.30
N LEU A 106 30.92 -1.51 1.02
CA LEU A 106 30.76 -2.89 0.54
C LEU A 106 30.01 -2.93 -0.80
N GLN A 107 28.94 -2.14 -0.90
CA GLN A 107 28.13 -2.08 -2.12
C GLN A 107 28.90 -1.46 -3.28
N GLN A 108 29.61 -0.34 -3.05
CA GLN A 108 30.37 0.35 -4.10
C GLN A 108 31.59 -0.46 -4.56
N ALA A 109 32.26 -1.15 -3.65
CA ALA A 109 33.42 -1.99 -3.93
C ALA A 109 33.07 -3.42 -4.37
N GLN A 110 31.77 -3.76 -4.47
CA GLN A 110 31.26 -5.09 -4.79
C GLN A 110 31.81 -6.19 -3.85
N LEU A 111 31.97 -5.87 -2.57
CA LEU A 111 32.43 -6.80 -1.54
C LEU A 111 31.23 -7.47 -0.87
N ALA A 112 31.27 -8.80 -0.72
CA ALA A 112 30.16 -9.61 -0.26
C ALA A 112 30.53 -10.46 0.97
N PRO A 113 30.50 -9.90 2.20
CA PRO A 113 30.82 -10.66 3.42
C PRO A 113 29.82 -11.78 3.73
N TRP A 114 28.66 -11.80 3.04
CA TRP A 114 27.68 -12.87 3.09
C TRP A 114 28.00 -14.08 2.21
N GLU A 115 28.94 -13.94 1.26
CA GLU A 115 29.45 -15.04 0.44
C GLU A 115 30.69 -15.66 1.08
N ALA A 116 31.64 -14.82 1.51
CA ALA A 116 32.87 -15.26 2.19
C ALA A 116 33.36 -14.19 3.19
N PRO A 117 33.99 -14.60 4.31
CA PRO A 117 34.61 -13.66 5.26
C PRO A 117 35.65 -12.77 4.59
N LEU A 118 35.58 -11.45 4.84
CA LEU A 118 36.55 -10.48 4.35
C LEU A 118 37.61 -10.21 5.41
N ARG A 119 38.87 -10.44 5.08
CA ARG A 119 40.02 -10.11 5.93
C ARG A 119 40.49 -8.70 5.62
N ILE A 120 40.49 -7.84 6.62
CA ILE A 120 40.73 -6.41 6.49
C ILE A 120 41.90 -6.01 7.40
N PRO A 121 43.05 -5.66 6.84
CA PRO A 121 44.18 -5.17 7.66
C PRO A 121 43.80 -3.90 8.40
N SER A 122 44.18 -3.79 9.68
CA SER A 122 43.94 -2.62 10.51
C SER A 122 45.15 -2.29 11.39
N SER A 123 45.16 -1.09 12.01
CA SER A 123 46.21 -0.69 12.95
C SER A 123 46.32 -1.60 14.18
N ASP A 124 45.24 -2.29 14.53
CA ASP A 124 45.13 -3.15 15.71
C ASP A 124 45.25 -4.66 15.35
N GLY A 125 45.80 -4.97 14.20
CA GLY A 125 45.85 -6.32 13.63
C GLY A 125 44.86 -6.52 12.49
N GLU A 126 44.44 -7.76 12.25
CA GLU A 126 43.49 -8.08 11.17
C GLU A 126 42.03 -8.08 11.73
N LEU A 127 41.12 -7.44 11.04
CA LEU A 127 39.67 -7.54 11.26
C LEU A 127 39.06 -8.53 10.27
N ILE A 128 38.09 -9.33 10.72
CA ILE A 128 37.38 -10.30 9.88
C ILE A 128 35.92 -9.87 9.84
N LEU A 129 35.49 -9.34 8.69
CA LEU A 129 34.09 -8.96 8.46
C LEU A 129 33.33 -10.14 7.87
N THR A 130 32.30 -10.62 8.61
CA THR A 130 31.41 -11.70 8.19
C THR A 130 29.97 -11.21 8.17
N ALA A 131 29.06 -11.96 7.56
CA ALA A 131 27.64 -11.71 7.70
C ALA A 131 26.97 -12.82 8.51
N LYS A 132 26.04 -12.43 9.39
CA LYS A 132 25.17 -13.34 10.13
C LYS A 132 24.30 -14.12 9.15
N LYS A 133 24.25 -15.45 9.30
CA LYS A 133 23.27 -16.27 8.57
C LYS A 133 21.86 -15.88 8.98
N ASP A 134 21.03 -15.59 8.00
CA ASP A 134 19.65 -15.16 8.20
C ASP A 134 18.70 -16.29 7.83
N SER A 135 17.82 -16.64 8.75
CA SER A 135 16.83 -17.72 8.59
C SER A 135 15.49 -17.26 8.01
N ARG A 136 15.34 -15.95 7.69
CA ARG A 136 14.10 -15.45 7.13
C ARG A 136 13.82 -16.08 5.76
N PRO A 137 12.61 -16.64 5.54
CA PRO A 137 12.28 -17.27 4.27
C PRO A 137 12.43 -16.26 3.09
N GLY A 138 13.16 -16.67 2.06
CA GLY A 138 13.37 -15.84 0.85
C GLY A 138 14.35 -14.67 1.01
N TRP A 139 14.99 -14.48 2.17
CA TRP A 139 16.03 -13.48 2.35
C TRP A 139 17.38 -14.03 1.92
N ASN A 140 17.98 -13.36 0.93
CA ASN A 140 19.36 -13.60 0.50
C ASN A 140 20.01 -12.27 0.16
N PRO A 141 21.00 -11.79 0.93
CA PRO A 141 21.66 -10.50 0.69
C PRO A 141 22.22 -10.33 -0.73
N ALA A 142 22.65 -11.40 -1.37
CA ALA A 142 23.18 -11.36 -2.74
C ALA A 142 22.15 -10.86 -3.78
N LEU A 143 20.86 -10.97 -3.48
CA LEU A 143 19.77 -10.55 -4.36
C LEU A 143 19.43 -9.05 -4.25
N TYR A 144 20.11 -8.30 -3.37
CA TYR A 144 19.79 -6.91 -3.10
C TYR A 144 20.96 -5.97 -3.36
N LYS A 145 20.63 -4.75 -3.79
CA LYS A 145 21.47 -3.56 -3.66
C LYS A 145 21.12 -2.89 -2.33
N PHE A 146 22.11 -2.61 -1.51
CA PHE A 146 21.93 -1.95 -0.22
C PHE A 146 22.34 -0.49 -0.31
N VAL A 147 21.41 0.42 0.01
CA VAL A 147 21.67 1.86 0.03
C VAL A 147 21.24 2.42 1.38
N PRO A 148 22.12 3.10 2.13
CA PRO A 148 21.76 3.75 3.38
C PRO A 148 20.63 4.76 3.20
N ALA A 149 19.64 4.75 4.11
CA ALA A 149 18.47 5.62 4.02
C ALA A 149 18.83 7.12 4.08
N ASP A 150 19.90 7.47 4.79
CA ASP A 150 20.40 8.85 4.91
C ASP A 150 21.03 9.41 3.62
N GLN A 151 21.18 8.58 2.58
CA GLN A 151 21.61 9.01 1.24
C GLN A 151 20.44 9.43 0.34
N PHE A 152 19.22 9.39 0.83
CA PHE A 152 18.07 9.83 0.08
C PHE A 152 17.50 11.12 0.66
N ASP A 153 17.14 12.01 -0.24
CA ASP A 153 16.29 13.15 0.04
C ASP A 153 14.90 12.85 -0.55
N VAL A 154 13.88 12.90 0.29
CA VAL A 154 12.56 12.39 -0.03
C VAL A 154 11.51 13.48 0.15
N HIS A 155 10.78 13.77 -0.91
CA HIS A 155 9.69 14.73 -0.96
C HIS A 155 8.52 14.17 -1.75
N GLY A 156 7.35 14.77 -1.64
CA GLY A 156 6.20 14.44 -2.47
C GLY A 156 4.88 14.45 -1.72
N LYS A 157 3.80 14.39 -2.48
CA LYS A 157 2.43 14.47 -1.94
C LYS A 157 2.13 13.42 -0.88
N TYR A 158 2.74 12.23 -0.96
CA TYR A 158 2.45 11.11 -0.07
C TYR A 158 3.57 10.80 0.94
N VAL A 159 4.60 11.65 1.01
CA VAL A 159 5.75 11.46 1.91
C VAL A 159 6.14 12.74 2.64
N HIS A 160 5.12 13.46 3.13
CA HIS A 160 5.32 14.70 3.88
C HIS A 160 5.64 14.46 5.36
N GLU A 161 5.35 13.29 5.90
CA GLU A 161 5.76 12.88 7.24
C GLU A 161 6.94 11.91 7.15
N HIS A 162 8.00 12.18 7.89
CA HIS A 162 9.18 11.33 7.97
C HIS A 162 9.17 10.51 9.27
N SER A 163 8.81 9.24 9.16
CA SER A 163 8.70 8.31 10.28
C SER A 163 10.02 7.60 10.53
N ILE A 164 10.76 8.07 11.53
CA ILE A 164 12.04 7.50 11.96
C ILE A 164 11.90 7.00 13.41
N LYS A 165 12.46 5.82 13.67
CA LYS A 165 12.61 5.27 15.02
C LYS A 165 14.07 5.36 15.42
N PRO A 166 14.42 6.11 16.49
CA PRO A 166 15.79 6.17 16.98
C PRO A 166 16.21 4.85 17.63
N GLY A 167 17.47 4.49 17.50
CA GLY A 167 18.01 3.26 18.06
C GLY A 167 19.41 2.93 17.55
N ILE A 168 19.81 1.68 17.73
CA ILE A 168 21.09 1.14 17.28
C ILE A 168 20.96 0.58 15.87
N GLY A 169 21.96 0.84 15.03
CA GLY A 169 22.09 0.35 13.67
C GLY A 169 21.76 1.39 12.60
N ALA A 170 22.13 1.10 11.38
CA ALA A 170 21.94 1.96 10.22
C ALA A 170 20.70 1.53 9.42
N PRO A 171 19.70 2.39 9.25
CA PRO A 171 18.59 2.13 8.32
C PRO A 171 19.09 2.05 6.88
N ILE A 172 18.73 0.98 6.19
CA ILE A 172 19.15 0.66 4.83
C ILE A 172 17.91 0.35 3.98
N VAL A 173 17.91 0.82 2.74
CA VAL A 173 16.98 0.38 1.70
C VAL A 173 17.61 -0.80 0.96
N ALA A 174 16.98 -1.97 1.05
CA ALA A 174 17.36 -3.15 0.28
C ALA A 174 16.53 -3.20 -1.01
N ILE A 175 17.16 -2.95 -2.15
CA ILE A 175 16.53 -2.88 -3.47
C ILE A 175 16.81 -4.19 -4.21
N GLY A 176 15.76 -4.95 -4.55
CA GLY A 176 15.91 -6.22 -5.26
C GLY A 176 16.54 -6.02 -6.65
N ARG A 177 17.57 -6.82 -6.97
CA ARG A 177 18.30 -6.77 -8.26
C ARG A 177 17.59 -7.55 -9.36
N ASP A 178 16.82 -8.57 -9.02
CA ASP A 178 16.24 -9.49 -9.99
C ASP A 178 14.89 -8.99 -10.50
N LYS A 179 14.80 -8.80 -11.82
CA LYS A 179 13.57 -8.47 -12.53
C LYS A 179 12.73 -9.71 -12.88
N ASN A 180 13.33 -10.91 -12.84
CA ASN A 180 12.73 -12.17 -13.26
C ASN A 180 12.36 -13.05 -12.06
N ARG A 181 11.44 -12.60 -11.22
CA ARG A 181 10.91 -13.46 -10.17
C ARG A 181 9.97 -14.51 -10.75
N SER A 182 10.13 -15.74 -10.29
CA SER A 182 9.27 -16.86 -10.68
C SER A 182 7.81 -16.57 -10.34
N ALA A 183 6.88 -17.12 -11.14
CA ALA A 183 5.43 -17.06 -10.90
C ALA A 183 5.00 -17.55 -9.50
N ALA A 184 5.88 -18.26 -8.77
CA ALA A 184 5.66 -18.70 -7.39
C ALA A 184 5.55 -17.55 -6.38
N GLU A 185 6.01 -16.33 -6.70
CA GLU A 185 5.93 -15.15 -5.84
C GLU A 185 4.86 -14.14 -6.30
N THR A 186 3.79 -14.61 -6.89
CA THR A 186 2.68 -13.82 -7.48
C THR A 186 2.07 -12.78 -6.53
N PHE A 187 2.27 -12.95 -5.21
CA PHE A 187 1.72 -12.06 -4.18
C PHE A 187 2.71 -11.02 -3.63
N SER A 188 3.89 -10.92 -4.22
CA SER A 188 4.86 -9.88 -3.88
C SER A 188 4.85 -8.78 -4.95
N LEU A 189 5.19 -7.55 -4.56
CA LEU A 189 5.43 -6.49 -5.54
C LEU A 189 6.56 -6.93 -6.50
N PRO A 190 6.51 -6.54 -7.80
CA PRO A 190 7.51 -6.96 -8.80
C PRO A 190 8.95 -6.56 -8.42
N HIS A 191 9.12 -5.49 -7.65
CA HIS A 191 10.37 -5.09 -7.01
C HIS A 191 10.16 -5.04 -5.52
N ILE A 192 11.00 -5.75 -4.75
CA ILE A 192 10.92 -5.72 -3.30
C ILE A 192 11.90 -4.66 -2.81
N TYR A 193 11.33 -3.67 -2.13
CA TYR A 193 12.05 -2.65 -1.39
C TYR A 193 11.80 -2.91 0.09
N TYR A 194 12.82 -3.39 0.78
CA TYR A 194 12.74 -3.60 2.21
C TYR A 194 13.47 -2.50 2.95
N GLY A 195 12.86 -1.96 4.00
CA GLY A 195 13.60 -1.29 5.04
C GLY A 195 14.22 -2.35 5.93
N VAL A 196 15.54 -2.38 6.00
CA VAL A 196 16.29 -3.21 6.96
C VAL A 196 17.22 -2.33 7.77
N THR A 197 17.66 -2.81 8.93
CA THR A 197 18.65 -2.11 9.73
C THR A 197 19.92 -2.94 9.81
N ALA A 198 21.02 -2.38 9.32
CA ALA A 198 22.33 -2.99 9.43
C ALA A 198 22.90 -2.79 10.83
N VAL A 199 23.36 -3.88 11.44
CA VAL A 199 24.00 -3.89 12.76
C VAL A 199 25.30 -4.70 12.65
N ILE A 200 26.39 -4.18 13.22
CA ILE A 200 27.66 -4.90 13.29
C ILE A 200 27.99 -5.19 14.77
N ARG A 201 28.19 -6.45 15.09
CA ARG A 201 28.59 -6.89 16.43
C ARG A 201 30.05 -7.30 16.44
N PHE A 202 30.81 -6.86 17.44
CA PHE A 202 32.24 -7.12 17.53
C PHE A 202 32.55 -8.21 18.58
N ARG A 203 33.31 -9.22 18.17
CA ARG A 203 33.81 -10.29 19.06
C ARG A 203 35.29 -10.53 18.76
N GLY A 204 36.17 -9.92 19.56
CA GLY A 204 37.60 -9.93 19.26
C GLY A 204 37.90 -9.31 17.89
N PRO A 205 38.56 -10.01 16.97
CA PRO A 205 38.83 -9.52 15.62
C PRO A 205 37.64 -9.65 14.66
N VAL A 206 36.57 -10.36 15.06
CA VAL A 206 35.41 -10.61 14.18
C VAL A 206 34.40 -9.49 14.29
N ALA A 207 34.01 -8.94 13.15
CA ALA A 207 32.89 -8.02 12.95
C ALA A 207 31.77 -8.73 12.21
N GLU A 208 30.67 -9.03 12.89
CA GLU A 208 29.52 -9.76 12.31
C GLU A 208 28.43 -8.75 11.88
N LEU A 209 28.24 -8.60 10.59
CA LEU A 209 27.17 -7.78 9.99
C LEU A 209 25.86 -8.58 9.97
N ALA A 210 24.78 -7.99 10.49
CA ALA A 210 23.42 -8.50 10.40
C ALA A 210 22.49 -7.46 9.77
N PHE A 211 21.48 -7.93 9.00
CA PHE A 211 20.38 -7.11 8.51
C PHE A 211 19.10 -7.47 9.28
N GLU A 212 18.77 -6.68 10.27
CA GLU A 212 17.58 -6.90 11.10
C GLU A 212 16.33 -6.30 10.42
N ASP A 213 15.16 -6.93 10.60
CA ASP A 213 13.89 -6.42 10.08
C ASP A 213 13.21 -5.52 11.15
N PRO A 214 13.14 -4.19 10.95
CA PRO A 214 12.54 -3.29 11.93
C PRO A 214 11.02 -3.39 12.02
N LEU A 215 10.35 -4.10 11.08
CA LEU A 215 8.92 -4.39 11.17
C LEU A 215 8.63 -5.63 12.02
N ALA A 216 9.63 -6.46 12.27
CA ALA A 216 9.53 -7.66 13.11
C ALA A 216 10.25 -7.49 14.46
N THR A 217 11.27 -6.61 14.53
CA THR A 217 12.19 -6.52 15.66
C THR A 217 12.21 -5.10 16.22
N GLU A 218 11.67 -4.90 17.42
CA GLU A 218 11.68 -3.59 18.10
C GLU A 218 12.99 -3.31 18.82
N THR A 219 13.59 -4.35 19.41
CA THR A 219 14.81 -4.25 20.18
C THR A 219 15.75 -5.40 19.84
N ILE A 220 17.04 -5.16 19.98
CA ILE A 220 18.08 -6.15 19.75
C ILE A 220 18.95 -6.32 21.00
N SER A 221 19.62 -7.48 21.14
CA SER A 221 20.74 -7.62 22.06
C SER A 221 21.98 -6.97 21.43
N PHE A 222 22.48 -5.93 22.06
CA PHE A 222 23.66 -5.20 21.62
C PHE A 222 24.54 -4.89 22.84
N GLU A 223 25.80 -5.30 22.78
CA GLU A 223 26.78 -5.18 23.86
C GLU A 223 26.22 -5.66 25.22
N GLY A 224 25.60 -6.86 25.22
CA GLY A 224 25.04 -7.48 26.43
C GLY A 224 23.75 -6.86 26.97
N ARG A 225 23.21 -5.83 26.32
CA ARG A 225 21.99 -5.13 26.74
C ARG A 225 20.93 -5.12 25.67
N ARG A 226 19.67 -5.00 26.07
CA ARG A 226 18.55 -4.82 25.15
C ARG A 226 18.46 -3.35 24.74
N GLN A 227 18.62 -3.07 23.45
CA GLN A 227 18.61 -1.72 22.87
C GLN A 227 17.53 -1.59 21.79
N PRO A 228 16.89 -0.42 21.63
CA PRO A 228 15.99 -0.17 20.51
C PRO A 228 16.73 -0.32 19.18
N LEU A 229 16.09 -0.95 18.19
CA LEU A 229 16.59 -1.01 16.83
C LEU A 229 16.22 0.28 16.09
N SER A 230 17.19 0.90 15.42
CA SER A 230 16.93 2.07 14.57
C SER A 230 16.14 1.68 13.32
N ALA A 231 15.27 2.56 12.82
CA ALA A 231 14.55 2.34 11.58
C ALA A 231 14.20 3.65 10.86
N ASP A 232 14.12 3.58 9.55
CA ASP A 232 13.46 4.55 8.69
C ASP A 232 12.32 3.84 7.96
N PHE A 233 11.07 4.24 8.19
CA PHE A 233 9.91 3.61 7.57
C PHE A 233 9.48 4.35 6.30
N THR A 234 9.90 5.60 6.12
CA THR A 234 9.49 6.47 5.02
C THR A 234 10.31 6.25 3.76
N VAL A 235 11.63 6.25 3.87
CA VAL A 235 12.52 6.18 2.70
C VAL A 235 12.30 4.92 1.86
N PRO A 236 12.17 3.70 2.42
CA PRO A 236 11.88 2.51 1.61
C PRO A 236 10.55 2.60 0.86
N LEU A 237 9.51 3.20 1.46
CA LEU A 237 8.22 3.42 0.80
C LEU A 237 8.33 4.43 -0.34
N ALA A 238 9.07 5.52 -0.13
CA ALA A 238 9.27 6.57 -1.12
C ALA A 238 10.04 6.06 -2.35
N VAL A 239 11.12 5.29 -2.13
CA VAL A 239 11.89 4.65 -3.21
C VAL A 239 10.99 3.70 -4.01
N MET A 240 10.17 2.89 -3.34
CA MET A 240 9.20 2.01 -4.00
C MET A 240 8.19 2.78 -4.85
N LEU A 241 7.68 3.91 -4.36
CA LEU A 241 6.71 4.74 -5.07
C LEU A 241 7.29 5.39 -6.31
N GLN A 242 8.53 5.88 -6.25
CA GLN A 242 9.19 6.48 -7.39
C GLN A 242 9.38 5.46 -8.52
N GLU A 243 9.84 4.26 -8.19
CA GLU A 243 10.10 3.20 -9.18
C GLU A 243 8.81 2.60 -9.76
N ALA A 244 7.72 2.60 -9.00
CA ALA A 244 6.46 2.02 -9.45
C ALA A 244 5.68 2.91 -10.44
N GLU A 245 5.99 4.21 -10.53
CA GLU A 245 5.29 5.20 -11.39
C GLU A 245 3.76 4.98 -11.48
N PRO A 246 3.04 4.87 -10.37
CA PRO A 246 1.67 4.34 -10.38
C PRO A 246 0.68 5.19 -11.19
N LYS A 247 0.87 6.50 -11.31
CA LYS A 247 -0.02 7.41 -12.08
C LYS A 247 -0.10 7.08 -13.56
N LYS A 248 0.98 6.58 -14.13
CA LYS A 248 1.10 6.35 -15.58
C LYS A 248 0.03 5.40 -16.12
N PHE A 249 -0.52 4.54 -15.26
CA PHE A 249 -1.44 3.47 -15.66
C PHE A 249 -2.88 3.63 -15.13
N GLU A 250 -3.16 4.60 -14.25
CA GLU A 250 -4.50 4.73 -13.62
C GLU A 250 -5.62 4.93 -14.64
N LEU A 251 -5.46 5.91 -15.54
CA LEU A 251 -6.45 6.17 -16.59
C LEU A 251 -6.54 5.01 -17.59
N ALA A 252 -5.41 4.40 -17.94
CA ALA A 252 -5.37 3.27 -18.86
C ALA A 252 -6.05 2.03 -18.26
N ARG A 253 -5.91 1.77 -16.96
CA ARG A 253 -6.59 0.69 -16.21
C ARG A 253 -8.10 0.92 -16.08
N LEU A 254 -8.54 2.17 -16.09
CA LEU A 254 -9.96 2.51 -16.18
C LEU A 254 -10.50 2.27 -17.59
N LEU A 255 -9.83 2.82 -18.63
CA LEU A 255 -10.34 2.82 -20.00
C LEU A 255 -10.20 1.45 -20.68
N HIS A 256 -9.15 0.70 -20.37
CA HIS A 256 -8.82 -0.60 -20.99
C HIS A 256 -8.57 -1.69 -19.94
N PRO A 257 -9.54 -2.00 -19.07
CA PRO A 257 -9.32 -2.87 -17.92
C PRO A 257 -8.86 -4.29 -18.31
N GLU A 258 -9.24 -4.81 -19.48
CA GLU A 258 -8.83 -6.12 -19.96
C GLU A 258 -7.31 -6.24 -20.17
N LYS A 259 -6.67 -5.17 -20.69
CA LYS A 259 -5.21 -5.13 -20.88
C LYS A 259 -4.43 -5.22 -19.56
N TYR A 260 -5.10 -4.92 -18.46
CA TYR A 260 -4.53 -4.90 -17.11
C TYR A 260 -5.14 -5.97 -16.19
N ALA A 261 -5.81 -6.98 -16.76
CA ALA A 261 -6.47 -8.04 -16.00
C ALA A 261 -5.54 -8.71 -14.97
N GLU A 262 -4.29 -8.98 -15.37
CA GLU A 262 -3.28 -9.59 -14.49
C GLU A 262 -2.84 -8.71 -13.32
N THR A 263 -3.21 -7.42 -13.34
CA THR A 263 -2.97 -6.53 -12.19
C THR A 263 -4.01 -6.70 -11.08
N ALA A 264 -5.09 -7.45 -11.31
CA ALA A 264 -6.09 -7.80 -10.31
C ALA A 264 -5.53 -8.86 -9.37
N ARG A 265 -4.82 -8.42 -8.34
CA ARG A 265 -4.12 -9.31 -7.40
C ARG A 265 -3.98 -8.68 -6.01
N ILE A 266 -3.82 -9.56 -5.02
CA ILE A 266 -3.40 -9.16 -3.68
C ILE A 266 -1.86 -9.11 -3.65
N SER A 267 -1.29 -8.06 -3.10
CA SER A 267 0.14 -7.89 -2.88
C SER A 267 0.44 -7.60 -1.41
N ARG A 268 1.65 -7.91 -0.97
CA ARG A 268 2.11 -7.71 0.41
C ARG A 268 3.28 -6.73 0.43
N LEU A 269 3.32 -5.87 1.45
CA LEU A 269 4.45 -4.96 1.66
C LEU A 269 5.58 -5.56 2.53
N GLN A 270 5.37 -6.74 3.08
CA GLN A 270 6.31 -7.41 3.98
C GLN A 270 6.14 -8.94 3.88
N PRO A 271 7.11 -9.73 4.31
CA PRO A 271 6.95 -11.18 4.43
C PRO A 271 5.71 -11.53 5.28
N TYR A 272 5.02 -12.63 4.90
CA TYR A 272 3.87 -13.10 5.67
C TYR A 272 4.28 -13.57 7.05
N ASP A 273 3.55 -13.11 8.06
CA ASP A 273 3.67 -13.54 9.46
C ASP A 273 2.33 -14.13 9.93
N PRO A 274 2.25 -15.44 10.26
CA PRO A 274 1.01 -16.07 10.70
C PRO A 274 0.51 -15.56 12.07
N ASN A 275 1.35 -14.85 12.82
CA ASN A 275 1.02 -14.30 14.14
C ASN A 275 0.47 -12.87 14.05
N LYS A 276 0.52 -12.23 12.89
CA LYS A 276 0.00 -10.87 12.67
C LYS A 276 -1.36 -10.90 11.98
N THR A 277 -2.25 -10.04 12.44
CA THR A 277 -3.54 -9.79 11.78
C THR A 277 -3.32 -9.13 10.42
N VAL A 278 -4.01 -9.61 9.40
CA VAL A 278 -4.00 -9.00 8.07
C VAL A 278 -4.89 -7.77 8.04
N VAL A 279 -4.37 -6.66 7.56
CA VAL A 279 -5.14 -5.50 7.13
C VAL A 279 -5.17 -5.50 5.60
N LEU A 280 -6.32 -5.81 5.04
CA LEU A 280 -6.54 -5.79 3.58
C LEU A 280 -7.05 -4.42 3.16
N VAL A 281 -6.28 -3.73 2.33
CA VAL A 281 -6.60 -2.40 1.82
C VAL A 281 -7.08 -2.51 0.38
N ILE A 282 -8.23 -1.87 0.07
CA ILE A 282 -8.88 -1.90 -1.25
C ILE A 282 -9.05 -0.46 -1.75
N HIS A 283 -8.39 -0.14 -2.85
CA HIS A 283 -8.39 1.22 -3.42
C HIS A 283 -9.69 1.56 -4.16
N GLY A 284 -9.88 2.84 -4.46
CA GLY A 284 -11.04 3.38 -5.18
C GLY A 284 -10.92 3.35 -6.70
N LEU A 285 -11.89 3.99 -7.36
CA LEU A 285 -11.90 4.20 -8.81
C LEU A 285 -10.76 5.17 -9.19
N MET A 286 -10.05 4.88 -10.29
CA MET A 286 -8.89 5.65 -10.75
C MET A 286 -7.82 5.84 -9.66
N ASP A 287 -7.64 4.85 -8.83
CA ASP A 287 -6.76 4.88 -7.66
C ASP A 287 -5.82 3.66 -7.65
N THR A 288 -4.80 3.69 -6.83
CA THR A 288 -3.81 2.64 -6.69
C THR A 288 -3.42 2.44 -5.22
N PRO A 289 -2.76 1.33 -4.87
CA PRO A 289 -2.20 1.16 -3.53
C PRO A 289 -1.25 2.28 -3.07
N ALA A 290 -0.67 3.05 -4.00
CA ALA A 290 0.27 4.13 -3.68
C ALA A 290 -0.36 5.28 -2.90
N THR A 291 -1.65 5.57 -3.10
CA THR A 291 -2.36 6.66 -2.40
C THR A 291 -2.50 6.40 -0.90
N TRP A 292 -2.29 5.16 -0.47
CA TRP A 292 -2.33 4.73 0.92
C TRP A 292 -1.01 4.91 1.67
N THR A 293 0.00 5.45 1.00
CA THR A 293 1.33 5.65 1.61
C THR A 293 1.30 6.49 2.87
N PRO A 294 0.54 7.61 2.98
CA PRO A 294 0.46 8.38 4.21
C PRO A 294 -0.05 7.52 5.38
N LEU A 295 -1.12 6.75 5.16
CA LEU A 295 -1.66 5.83 6.17
C LEU A 295 -0.63 4.77 6.56
N ILE A 296 -0.01 4.10 5.60
CA ILE A 296 0.95 3.02 5.87
C ILE A 296 2.18 3.54 6.60
N ASN A 297 2.68 4.72 6.21
CA ASN A 297 3.81 5.35 6.87
C ASN A 297 3.48 5.66 8.34
N HIS A 298 2.32 6.26 8.60
CA HIS A 298 1.84 6.52 9.95
C HIS A 298 1.65 5.23 10.77
N LEU A 299 0.96 4.23 10.21
CA LEU A 299 0.72 2.96 10.90
C LEU A 299 2.03 2.22 11.23
N ARG A 300 3.04 2.31 10.37
CA ARG A 300 4.36 1.72 10.62
C ARG A 300 5.15 2.46 11.72
N SER A 301 4.83 3.72 12.02
CA SER A 301 5.44 4.45 13.13
C SER A 301 4.93 3.98 14.50
N ASP A 302 3.73 3.39 14.57
CA ASP A 302 3.12 2.90 15.82
C ASP A 302 3.61 1.48 16.15
N GLU A 303 4.24 1.31 17.31
CA GLU A 303 4.79 0.02 17.76
C GLU A 303 3.71 -1.06 17.89
N THR A 304 2.54 -0.71 18.44
CA THR A 304 1.44 -1.65 18.61
C THR A 304 0.97 -2.19 17.27
N ILE A 305 0.89 -1.32 16.26
CA ILE A 305 0.50 -1.71 14.91
C ILE A 305 1.57 -2.60 14.26
N ARG A 306 2.85 -2.20 14.33
CA ARG A 306 3.95 -3.00 13.76
C ARG A 306 4.00 -4.41 14.33
N GLN A 307 3.81 -4.57 15.64
CA GLN A 307 3.88 -5.87 16.32
C GLN A 307 2.70 -6.79 15.98
N ASN A 308 1.52 -6.25 15.67
CA ASN A 308 0.29 -7.04 15.59
C ASN A 308 -0.32 -7.12 14.20
N TYR A 309 0.09 -6.27 13.25
CA TYR A 309 -0.53 -6.14 11.95
C TYR A 309 0.45 -6.30 10.80
N GLN A 310 -0.06 -6.82 9.67
CA GLN A 310 0.62 -6.88 8.37
C GLN A 310 -0.33 -6.35 7.29
N PHE A 311 0.20 -5.65 6.28
CA PHE A 311 -0.60 -4.94 5.29
C PHE A 311 -0.59 -5.67 3.95
N TRP A 312 -1.79 -5.97 3.44
CA TRP A 312 -2.05 -6.50 2.12
C TRP A 312 -2.84 -5.48 1.31
N PHE A 313 -2.60 -5.43 0.02
CA PHE A 313 -3.28 -4.53 -0.90
C PHE A 313 -3.95 -5.34 -1.99
N TYR A 314 -5.24 -5.11 -2.21
CA TYR A 314 -5.92 -5.57 -3.40
C TYR A 314 -5.86 -4.48 -4.47
N SER A 315 -5.12 -4.76 -5.56
CA SER A 315 -5.07 -3.95 -6.76
C SER A 315 -5.95 -4.57 -7.83
N TYR A 316 -6.70 -3.76 -8.56
CA TYR A 316 -7.57 -4.24 -9.64
C TYR A 316 -7.76 -3.15 -10.71
N PRO A 317 -8.06 -3.52 -11.99
CA PRO A 317 -8.43 -2.56 -13.01
C PRO A 317 -9.76 -1.89 -12.65
N SER A 318 -9.73 -0.59 -12.34
CA SER A 318 -10.89 0.13 -11.82
C SER A 318 -12.02 0.33 -12.85
N GLY A 319 -11.80 -0.02 -14.13
CA GLY A 319 -12.83 -0.09 -15.16
C GLY A 319 -13.76 -1.31 -15.05
N TYR A 320 -13.40 -2.32 -14.28
CA TYR A 320 -14.27 -3.47 -14.03
C TYR A 320 -15.48 -3.09 -13.16
N PRO A 321 -16.67 -3.66 -13.42
CA PRO A 321 -17.78 -3.61 -12.47
C PRO A 321 -17.33 -4.11 -11.08
N PHE A 322 -17.65 -3.37 -10.02
CA PHE A 322 -17.17 -3.75 -8.70
C PHE A 322 -17.68 -5.12 -8.20
N PRO A 323 -18.86 -5.66 -8.61
CA PRO A 323 -19.24 -7.03 -8.27
C PRO A 323 -18.30 -8.08 -8.86
N TYR A 324 -17.83 -7.85 -10.08
CA TYR A 324 -16.84 -8.72 -10.72
C TYR A 324 -15.46 -8.60 -10.05
N SER A 325 -15.04 -7.39 -9.70
CA SER A 325 -13.80 -7.17 -8.93
C SER A 325 -13.86 -7.86 -7.56
N ALA A 326 -15.02 -7.87 -6.91
CA ALA A 326 -15.22 -8.60 -5.65
C ALA A 326 -15.16 -10.13 -5.84
N ALA A 327 -15.68 -10.67 -6.96
CA ALA A 327 -15.55 -12.08 -7.29
C ALA A 327 -14.08 -12.48 -7.48
N ILE A 328 -13.31 -11.67 -8.22
CA ILE A 328 -11.87 -11.89 -8.37
C ILE A 328 -11.18 -11.86 -6.99
N LEU A 329 -11.50 -10.90 -6.13
CA LEU A 329 -10.91 -10.81 -4.79
C LEU A 329 -11.20 -12.06 -3.95
N ARG A 330 -12.44 -12.59 -3.97
CA ARG A 330 -12.78 -13.82 -3.26
C ARG A 330 -11.95 -15.01 -3.76
N ARG A 331 -11.79 -15.18 -5.06
CA ARG A 331 -10.90 -16.22 -5.64
C ARG A 331 -9.44 -16.05 -5.22
N GLN A 332 -8.95 -14.80 -5.18
CA GLN A 332 -7.60 -14.49 -4.72
C GLN A 332 -7.42 -14.87 -3.23
N LEU A 333 -8.40 -14.56 -2.38
CA LEU A 333 -8.38 -14.93 -0.96
C LEU A 333 -8.36 -16.45 -0.77
N ASP A 334 -9.13 -17.20 -1.57
CA ASP A 334 -9.10 -18.66 -1.55
C ASP A 334 -7.72 -19.22 -1.96
N ALA A 335 -7.15 -18.67 -3.03
CA ALA A 335 -5.82 -19.10 -3.49
C ALA A 335 -4.71 -18.77 -2.47
N ILE A 336 -4.79 -17.58 -1.87
CA ILE A 336 -3.83 -17.13 -0.86
C ILE A 336 -3.98 -17.93 0.44
N GLY A 337 -5.20 -18.16 0.88
CA GLY A 337 -5.50 -18.88 2.12
C GLY A 337 -4.91 -20.30 2.16
N LYS A 338 -4.78 -20.94 0.98
CA LYS A 338 -4.09 -22.25 0.85
C LYS A 338 -2.59 -22.16 1.15
N LYS A 339 -1.94 -21.08 0.79
CA LYS A 339 -0.49 -20.88 0.95
C LYS A 339 -0.14 -20.10 2.22
N TYR A 340 -0.97 -19.15 2.58
CA TYR A 340 -0.79 -18.22 3.70
C TYR A 340 -2.07 -18.17 4.54
N PRO A 341 -2.30 -19.16 5.44
CA PRO A 341 -3.53 -19.26 6.21
C PRO A 341 -3.78 -18.04 7.08
N ILE A 342 -4.93 -17.39 6.93
CA ILE A 342 -5.34 -16.25 7.75
C ILE A 342 -5.84 -16.79 9.08
N ARG A 343 -4.99 -16.74 10.10
CA ARG A 343 -5.25 -17.33 11.41
C ARG A 343 -6.01 -16.44 12.37
N LYS A 344 -5.97 -15.12 12.13
CA LYS A 344 -6.67 -14.11 12.94
C LYS A 344 -7.67 -13.38 12.07
N PRO A 345 -8.84 -13.00 12.60
CA PRO A 345 -9.83 -12.24 11.85
C PRO A 345 -9.21 -10.99 11.23
N MET A 346 -9.30 -10.86 9.88
CA MET A 346 -8.69 -9.73 9.18
C MET A 346 -9.53 -8.46 9.31
N VAL A 347 -8.86 -7.32 9.19
CA VAL A 347 -9.52 -6.02 9.02
C VAL A 347 -9.47 -5.64 7.54
N VAL A 348 -10.60 -5.26 6.97
CA VAL A 348 -10.69 -4.76 5.59
C VAL A 348 -10.90 -3.25 5.63
N ILE A 349 -10.13 -2.50 4.85
CA ILE A 349 -10.28 -1.05 4.70
C ILE A 349 -10.55 -0.77 3.22
N GLY A 350 -11.73 -0.26 2.90
CA GLY A 350 -12.13 0.05 1.54
C GLY A 350 -12.41 1.52 1.33
N HIS A 351 -11.69 2.15 0.38
CA HIS A 351 -11.92 3.53 -0.03
C HIS A 351 -12.80 3.60 -1.26
N SER A 352 -13.79 4.50 -1.26
CA SER A 352 -14.63 4.76 -2.42
C SER A 352 -15.24 3.47 -2.99
N MET A 353 -15.07 3.14 -4.26
CA MET A 353 -15.51 1.88 -4.87
C MET A 353 -14.92 0.65 -4.16
N GLY A 354 -13.72 0.75 -3.56
CA GLY A 354 -13.14 -0.30 -2.73
C GLY A 354 -13.99 -0.61 -1.50
N GLY A 355 -14.72 0.37 -0.97
CA GLY A 355 -15.72 0.15 0.08
C GLY A 355 -16.92 -0.67 -0.41
N CYS A 356 -17.40 -0.43 -1.64
CA CYS A 356 -18.45 -1.24 -2.24
C CYS A 356 -17.99 -2.69 -2.42
N ILE A 357 -16.73 -2.91 -2.82
CA ILE A 357 -16.12 -4.25 -2.89
C ILE A 357 -16.04 -4.89 -1.51
N SER A 358 -15.61 -4.12 -0.49
CA SER A 358 -15.51 -4.59 0.90
C SER A 358 -16.86 -5.05 1.46
N ARG A 359 -17.95 -4.35 1.13
CA ARG A 359 -19.31 -4.74 1.52
C ARG A 359 -19.65 -6.15 1.04
N LEU A 360 -19.23 -6.52 -0.20
CA LEU A 360 -19.52 -7.83 -0.78
C LEU A 360 -18.69 -8.97 -0.14
N LEU A 361 -17.74 -8.66 0.74
CA LEU A 361 -17.04 -9.65 1.55
C LEU A 361 -17.78 -10.00 2.84
N ILE A 362 -18.76 -9.19 3.23
CA ILE A 362 -19.50 -9.33 4.51
C ILE A 362 -21.03 -9.42 4.30
N THR A 363 -21.46 -9.77 3.09
CA THR A 363 -22.87 -9.94 2.75
C THR A 363 -23.12 -11.37 2.29
N ASP A 364 -24.24 -11.95 2.74
CA ASP A 364 -24.67 -13.31 2.36
C ASP A 364 -25.92 -13.23 1.47
N PRO A 365 -25.78 -12.94 0.15
CA PRO A 365 -26.93 -12.78 -0.73
C PRO A 365 -27.59 -14.11 -1.12
N GLY A 366 -26.89 -15.23 -1.05
CA GLY A 366 -27.36 -16.48 -1.61
C GLY A 366 -27.83 -16.30 -3.05
N THR A 367 -29.04 -16.76 -3.38
CA THR A 367 -29.67 -16.53 -4.70
C THR A 367 -30.58 -15.29 -4.75
N GLU A 368 -30.73 -14.55 -3.64
CA GLU A 368 -31.68 -13.44 -3.56
C GLU A 368 -31.24 -12.27 -4.44
N LEU A 369 -29.95 -11.91 -4.43
CA LEU A 369 -29.41 -10.86 -5.29
C LEU A 369 -29.63 -11.19 -6.78
N TRP A 370 -29.39 -12.43 -7.17
CA TRP A 370 -29.68 -12.92 -8.52
C TRP A 370 -31.16 -12.71 -8.88
N LYS A 371 -32.09 -13.18 -8.03
CA LYS A 371 -33.54 -13.05 -8.25
C LYS A 371 -33.98 -11.60 -8.35
N LYS A 372 -33.41 -10.69 -7.54
CA LYS A 372 -33.72 -9.25 -7.60
C LYS A 372 -33.23 -8.62 -8.91
N ILE A 373 -32.13 -9.12 -9.48
CA ILE A 373 -31.58 -8.62 -10.75
C ILE A 373 -32.30 -9.21 -11.95
N PHE A 374 -32.50 -10.53 -12.00
CA PHE A 374 -33.02 -11.21 -13.18
C PHE A 374 -34.52 -11.57 -13.07
N ARG A 375 -35.15 -11.44 -11.92
CA ARG A 375 -36.52 -11.86 -11.64
C ARG A 375 -36.80 -13.35 -11.91
N ARG A 376 -35.76 -14.16 -12.06
CA ARG A 376 -35.76 -15.61 -12.29
C ARG A 376 -34.67 -16.31 -11.50
N SER A 377 -34.85 -17.59 -11.25
CA SER A 377 -33.81 -18.42 -10.65
C SER A 377 -32.67 -18.69 -11.65
N PRO A 378 -31.44 -18.96 -11.17
CA PRO A 378 -30.29 -19.27 -12.06
C PRO A 378 -30.58 -20.35 -13.09
N ASN A 379 -31.27 -21.43 -12.67
CA ASN A 379 -31.59 -22.57 -13.56
C ASN A 379 -32.66 -22.28 -14.61
N GLN A 380 -33.37 -21.16 -14.51
CA GLN A 380 -34.39 -20.75 -15.47
C GLN A 380 -33.86 -19.85 -16.57
N LEU A 381 -32.55 -19.54 -16.57
CA LEU A 381 -31.92 -18.71 -17.59
C LEU A 381 -31.01 -19.56 -18.46
N ALA A 382 -31.23 -19.51 -19.77
CA ALA A 382 -30.37 -20.15 -20.78
C ALA A 382 -29.13 -19.26 -21.01
N LEU A 383 -28.09 -19.44 -20.21
CA LEU A 383 -26.82 -18.71 -20.29
C LEU A 383 -25.71 -19.65 -20.81
N ALA A 384 -24.81 -19.13 -21.63
CA ALA A 384 -23.57 -19.83 -21.96
C ALA A 384 -22.76 -20.16 -20.69
N GLY A 385 -22.02 -21.28 -20.67
CA GLY A 385 -21.33 -21.77 -19.46
C GLY A 385 -20.41 -20.75 -18.83
N GLU A 386 -19.64 -20.01 -19.64
CA GLU A 386 -18.71 -18.97 -19.16
C GLU A 386 -19.47 -17.75 -18.62
N THR A 387 -20.51 -17.29 -19.32
CA THR A 387 -21.39 -16.21 -18.85
C THR A 387 -22.06 -16.56 -17.52
N ARG A 388 -22.57 -17.78 -17.42
CA ARG A 388 -23.17 -18.31 -16.19
C ARG A 388 -22.20 -18.26 -15.04
N SER A 389 -20.99 -18.80 -15.21
CA SER A 389 -19.96 -18.85 -14.16
C SER A 389 -19.64 -17.45 -13.62
N ILE A 390 -19.41 -16.47 -14.50
CA ILE A 390 -19.08 -15.10 -14.11
C ILE A 390 -20.22 -14.44 -13.35
N LEU A 391 -21.45 -14.60 -13.82
CA LEU A 391 -22.63 -14.02 -13.18
C LEU A 391 -22.91 -14.69 -11.83
N GLU A 392 -22.81 -16.03 -11.75
CA GLU A 392 -22.97 -16.76 -10.49
C GLU A 392 -21.91 -16.33 -9.47
N GLU A 393 -20.62 -16.31 -9.84
CA GLU A 393 -19.55 -15.84 -8.96
C GLU A 393 -19.72 -14.37 -8.50
N SER A 394 -20.35 -13.54 -9.33
CA SER A 394 -20.56 -12.13 -9.01
C SER A 394 -21.79 -11.86 -8.15
N LEU A 395 -22.82 -12.72 -8.24
CA LEU A 395 -24.15 -12.47 -7.67
C LEU A 395 -24.60 -13.51 -6.66
N ILE A 396 -23.96 -14.69 -6.60
CA ILE A 396 -24.26 -15.78 -5.67
C ILE A 396 -22.99 -16.08 -4.90
N PHE A 397 -22.93 -15.68 -3.66
CA PHE A 397 -21.74 -15.84 -2.82
C PHE A 397 -22.11 -15.77 -1.34
N ASP A 398 -21.16 -16.15 -0.51
CA ASP A 398 -21.26 -16.06 0.94
C ASP A 398 -20.26 -15.02 1.48
N SER A 399 -20.53 -14.50 2.66
CA SER A 399 -19.61 -13.64 3.39
C SER A 399 -18.33 -14.40 3.74
N ARG A 400 -17.23 -13.67 3.79
CA ARG A 400 -15.90 -14.27 4.07
C ARG A 400 -15.73 -14.46 5.57
N PRO A 401 -15.56 -15.71 6.04
CA PRO A 401 -15.46 -15.99 7.47
C PRO A 401 -14.18 -15.42 8.11
N GLU A 402 -13.13 -15.21 7.30
CA GLU A 402 -11.89 -14.60 7.75
C GLU A 402 -11.96 -13.09 7.97
N VAL A 403 -13.04 -12.42 7.52
CA VAL A 403 -13.22 -10.97 7.76
C VAL A 403 -13.83 -10.74 9.14
N GLY A 404 -13.07 -10.08 10.01
CA GLY A 404 -13.49 -9.77 11.38
C GLY A 404 -13.89 -8.31 11.60
N ARG A 405 -13.59 -7.39 10.67
CA ARG A 405 -13.93 -5.97 10.78
C ARG A 405 -13.82 -5.28 9.43
N VAL A 406 -14.68 -4.28 9.17
CA VAL A 406 -14.60 -3.46 7.96
C VAL A 406 -14.60 -1.98 8.30
N ILE A 407 -13.74 -1.21 7.64
CA ILE A 407 -13.69 0.25 7.70
C ILE A 407 -14.01 0.78 6.30
N PHE A 408 -15.14 1.45 6.17
CA PHE A 408 -15.56 2.12 4.94
C PHE A 408 -15.06 3.56 4.96
N VAL A 409 -14.25 3.94 3.98
CA VAL A 409 -13.72 5.31 3.85
C VAL A 409 -14.30 5.94 2.60
N ALA A 410 -15.11 6.98 2.75
CA ALA A 410 -15.74 7.71 1.65
C ALA A 410 -16.43 6.77 0.63
N ALA A 411 -17.10 5.72 1.11
CA ALA A 411 -17.65 4.64 0.28
C ALA A 411 -19.08 4.98 -0.21
N PRO A 412 -19.36 4.96 -1.54
CA PRO A 412 -20.69 5.22 -2.09
C PRO A 412 -21.58 3.96 -2.01
N LEU A 413 -21.89 3.49 -0.81
CA LEU A 413 -22.61 2.24 -0.58
C LEU A 413 -24.03 2.22 -1.16
N ARG A 414 -24.66 3.42 -1.27
CA ARG A 414 -25.97 3.59 -1.91
C ARG A 414 -25.90 4.27 -3.27
N GLY A 415 -24.69 4.36 -3.84
CA GLY A 415 -24.39 5.04 -5.10
C GLY A 415 -24.14 6.54 -4.93
N SER A 416 -23.77 7.21 -6.02
CA SER A 416 -23.50 8.64 -6.03
C SER A 416 -23.79 9.25 -7.40
N ASP A 417 -24.71 10.22 -7.45
CA ASP A 417 -24.96 11.03 -8.64
C ASP A 417 -23.78 11.94 -8.94
N LEU A 418 -23.09 12.44 -7.90
CA LEU A 418 -21.89 13.28 -8.05
C LEU A 418 -20.75 12.49 -8.69
N ALA A 419 -20.58 11.22 -8.31
CA ALA A 419 -19.60 10.35 -8.95
C ALA A 419 -19.91 10.16 -10.44
N THR A 420 -21.18 9.95 -10.80
CA THR A 420 -21.58 9.78 -12.20
C THR A 420 -21.43 11.07 -13.00
N HIS A 421 -21.72 12.24 -12.44
CA HIS A 421 -21.51 13.54 -13.08
C HIS A 421 -20.03 13.90 -13.25
N TRP A 422 -19.20 13.67 -12.22
CA TRP A 422 -17.77 13.91 -12.30
C TRP A 422 -17.09 12.98 -13.32
N LEU A 423 -17.45 11.73 -13.31
CA LEU A 423 -16.94 10.71 -14.25
C LEU A 423 -17.57 10.81 -15.64
N GLY A 424 -18.77 11.38 -15.76
CA GLY A 424 -19.41 11.68 -17.04
C GLY A 424 -18.60 12.65 -17.89
N ARG A 425 -17.76 13.51 -17.27
CA ARG A 425 -16.80 14.35 -17.98
C ARG A 425 -15.67 13.55 -18.65
N ILE A 426 -15.33 12.39 -18.14
CA ILE A 426 -14.35 11.46 -18.76
C ILE A 426 -15.01 10.69 -19.91
N GLY A 427 -16.36 10.64 -19.95
CA GLY A 427 -17.12 9.88 -20.93
C GLY A 427 -17.15 8.40 -20.57
N SER A 428 -18.21 7.95 -19.89
CA SER A 428 -18.41 6.55 -19.56
C SER A 428 -18.40 5.62 -20.79
N SER A 429 -18.68 6.17 -21.97
CA SER A 429 -18.60 5.48 -23.27
C SER A 429 -17.17 5.15 -23.71
N LEU A 430 -16.14 5.81 -23.14
CA LEU A 430 -14.74 5.54 -23.44
C LEU A 430 -14.17 4.32 -22.68
N ILE A 431 -14.87 3.85 -21.64
CA ILE A 431 -14.47 2.64 -20.93
C ILE A 431 -14.85 1.44 -21.77
N SER A 432 -13.83 0.75 -22.28
CA SER A 432 -14.02 -0.48 -23.04
C SER A 432 -14.28 -1.63 -22.09
N PRO A 433 -15.52 -2.20 -22.04
CA PRO A 433 -15.72 -3.39 -21.22
C PRO A 433 -14.85 -4.54 -21.76
N PRO A 434 -14.31 -5.40 -20.89
CA PRO A 434 -13.61 -6.60 -21.31
C PRO A 434 -14.48 -7.42 -22.29
N ARG A 435 -13.87 -8.01 -23.31
CA ARG A 435 -14.61 -8.81 -24.33
C ARG A 435 -15.51 -9.84 -23.68
N LEU A 436 -15.01 -10.50 -22.65
CA LEU A 436 -15.76 -11.48 -21.88
C LEU A 436 -16.97 -10.85 -21.17
N LEU A 437 -16.78 -9.74 -20.46
CA LEU A 437 -17.88 -9.03 -19.80
C LEU A 437 -18.83 -8.38 -20.80
N PHE A 438 -18.36 -7.99 -21.97
CA PHE A 438 -19.20 -7.52 -23.06
C PHE A 438 -20.16 -8.64 -23.56
N LYS A 439 -19.62 -9.84 -23.79
CA LYS A 439 -20.43 -11.02 -24.14
C LYS A 439 -21.44 -11.37 -23.06
N VAL A 440 -20.99 -11.43 -21.81
CA VAL A 440 -21.85 -11.62 -20.63
C VAL A 440 -22.99 -10.60 -20.58
N GLY A 441 -22.66 -9.33 -20.78
CA GLY A 441 -23.64 -8.27 -20.79
C GLY A 441 -24.62 -8.35 -21.96
N GLN A 442 -24.18 -8.73 -23.16
CA GLN A 442 -25.06 -8.93 -24.32
C GLN A 442 -26.05 -10.07 -24.07
N GLU A 443 -25.59 -11.20 -23.58
CA GLU A 443 -26.47 -12.33 -23.23
C GLU A 443 -27.47 -11.94 -22.12
N ALA A 444 -27.01 -11.26 -21.08
CA ALA A 444 -27.87 -10.76 -20.01
C ALA A 444 -28.89 -9.72 -20.50
N LEU A 445 -28.51 -8.86 -21.45
CA LEU A 445 -29.39 -7.88 -22.10
C LEU A 445 -30.46 -8.60 -22.96
N GLN A 446 -30.08 -9.58 -23.78
CA GLN A 446 -31.03 -10.34 -24.60
C GLN A 446 -32.09 -11.02 -23.75
N LEU A 447 -31.68 -11.58 -22.58
CA LEU A 447 -32.60 -12.19 -21.65
C LEU A 447 -33.49 -11.17 -20.93
N ALA A 448 -32.99 -9.96 -20.73
CA ALA A 448 -33.74 -8.87 -20.10
C ALA A 448 -34.74 -8.21 -21.09
N THR A 449 -34.40 -8.10 -22.39
CA THR A 449 -35.26 -7.53 -23.43
C THR A 449 -36.43 -8.44 -23.82
N LEU A 450 -36.31 -9.75 -23.64
CA LEU A 450 -37.43 -10.70 -23.82
C LEU A 450 -38.56 -10.49 -22.81
N GLN A 451 -38.38 -9.61 -21.81
CA GLN A 451 -39.37 -9.26 -20.76
C GLN A 451 -39.81 -7.80 -20.83
N ALA A 452 -39.91 -7.22 -22.02
CA ALA A 452 -40.41 -5.90 -22.38
C ALA A 452 -40.92 -5.02 -21.19
N ASP A 453 -40.53 -3.84 -21.14
CA ASP A 453 -40.99 -2.51 -20.70
C ASP A 453 -40.17 -1.74 -19.65
N GLU A 454 -39.31 -2.35 -18.84
CA GLU A 454 -38.56 -1.59 -17.82
C GLU A 454 -37.02 -1.63 -17.91
N LEU A 455 -36.46 -2.45 -18.80
CA LEU A 455 -35.02 -2.67 -18.89
C LEU A 455 -34.43 -2.01 -20.14
N ARG A 456 -34.38 -0.68 -20.20
CA ARG A 456 -33.59 0.04 -21.19
C ARG A 456 -32.09 0.03 -20.81
N LEU A 457 -31.47 -1.13 -20.81
CA LEU A 457 -30.03 -1.24 -20.78
C LEU A 457 -29.51 -1.11 -22.22
N ASN A 458 -29.14 0.09 -22.62
CA ASN A 458 -28.62 0.34 -23.97
C ASN A 458 -27.17 -0.15 -24.16
N ARG A 459 -26.49 -0.58 -23.10
CA ARG A 459 -25.11 -1.08 -23.10
C ARG A 459 -24.78 -1.89 -21.84
N VAL A 460 -23.67 -2.63 -21.91
CA VAL A 460 -23.12 -3.34 -20.76
C VAL A 460 -22.67 -2.34 -19.68
N PRO A 461 -23.15 -2.45 -18.43
CA PRO A 461 -22.73 -1.57 -17.36
C PRO A 461 -21.22 -1.69 -17.08
N ASN A 462 -20.52 -0.56 -16.97
CA ASN A 462 -19.14 -0.49 -16.53
C ASN A 462 -19.05 -0.08 -15.04
N SER A 463 -17.84 0.16 -14.53
CA SER A 463 -17.62 0.55 -13.14
C SER A 463 -18.38 1.83 -12.74
N ILE A 464 -18.49 2.81 -13.64
CA ILE A 464 -19.20 4.07 -13.41
C ILE A 464 -20.68 3.85 -13.28
N ASP A 465 -21.27 3.08 -14.22
CA ASP A 465 -22.70 2.77 -14.21
C ASP A 465 -23.09 2.05 -12.90
N ASN A 466 -22.19 1.21 -12.37
CA ASN A 466 -22.42 0.51 -11.11
C ASN A 466 -22.34 1.40 -9.87
N LEU A 467 -21.90 2.66 -10.00
CA LEU A 467 -21.91 3.62 -8.89
C LEU A 467 -23.15 4.54 -8.91
N ALA A 468 -24.01 4.45 -9.91
CA ALA A 468 -25.22 5.25 -9.97
C ALA A 468 -26.25 4.77 -8.93
N PRO A 469 -26.93 5.67 -8.19
CA PRO A 469 -27.92 5.30 -7.17
C PRO A 469 -29.13 4.53 -7.73
N ASN A 470 -29.48 4.77 -8.99
CA ASN A 470 -30.56 4.08 -9.70
C ASN A 470 -30.11 2.74 -10.33
N ASN A 471 -28.83 2.39 -10.23
CA ASN A 471 -28.33 1.12 -10.72
C ASN A 471 -29.02 -0.06 -10.03
N ARG A 472 -29.47 -1.04 -10.80
CA ARG A 472 -30.26 -2.17 -10.30
C ARG A 472 -29.48 -3.01 -9.28
N PHE A 473 -28.17 -3.23 -9.50
CA PHE A 473 -27.32 -3.94 -8.55
C PHE A 473 -27.22 -3.18 -7.22
N VAL A 474 -26.92 -1.87 -7.27
CA VAL A 474 -26.82 -1.03 -6.07
C VAL A 474 -28.12 -1.05 -5.27
N ARG A 475 -29.26 -0.92 -5.94
CA ARG A 475 -30.58 -0.99 -5.27
C ARG A 475 -30.84 -2.38 -4.69
N ALA A 476 -30.51 -3.44 -5.41
CA ALA A 476 -30.73 -4.81 -4.95
C ALA A 476 -29.84 -5.14 -3.73
N ILE A 477 -28.53 -4.86 -3.80
CA ILE A 477 -27.60 -5.19 -2.70
C ILE A 477 -27.93 -4.41 -1.43
N ASN A 478 -28.47 -3.19 -1.54
CA ASN A 478 -28.85 -2.38 -0.39
C ASN A 478 -30.08 -2.89 0.36
N THR A 479 -30.83 -3.84 -0.19
CA THR A 479 -31.90 -4.54 0.53
C THR A 479 -31.44 -5.79 1.25
N ILE A 480 -30.19 -6.20 1.07
CA ILE A 480 -29.60 -7.38 1.71
C ILE A 480 -28.69 -6.89 2.84
N PRO A 481 -28.94 -7.31 4.08
CA PRO A 481 -28.14 -6.84 5.22
C PRO A 481 -26.70 -7.34 5.13
N MET A 482 -25.78 -6.56 5.68
CA MET A 482 -24.42 -7.02 5.99
C MET A 482 -24.45 -7.96 7.19
N SER A 483 -23.48 -8.85 7.29
CA SER A 483 -23.36 -9.78 8.41
C SER A 483 -23.20 -9.04 9.74
N SER A 484 -24.10 -9.25 10.67
CA SER A 484 -24.04 -8.66 12.03
C SER A 484 -22.85 -9.15 12.86
N ARG A 485 -22.20 -10.23 12.42
CA ARG A 485 -20.98 -10.76 13.08
C ARG A 485 -19.74 -9.87 12.85
N VAL A 486 -19.79 -8.99 11.83
CA VAL A 486 -18.65 -8.18 11.44
C VAL A 486 -18.91 -6.72 11.79
N PRO A 487 -18.27 -6.18 12.83
CA PRO A 487 -18.35 -4.77 13.14
C PRO A 487 -17.90 -3.91 11.96
N VAL A 488 -18.67 -2.86 11.66
CA VAL A 488 -18.38 -1.93 10.58
C VAL A 488 -18.16 -0.52 11.13
N HIS A 489 -17.27 0.22 10.49
CA HIS A 489 -16.96 1.61 10.81
C HIS A 489 -17.05 2.47 9.56
N VAL A 490 -17.42 3.72 9.71
CA VAL A 490 -17.55 4.67 8.61
C VAL A 490 -16.64 5.88 8.86
N ILE A 491 -15.88 6.25 7.83
CA ILE A 491 -15.16 7.51 7.76
C ILE A 491 -15.67 8.25 6.52
N ALA A 492 -16.35 9.36 6.72
CA ALA A 492 -16.91 10.17 5.65
C ALA A 492 -16.14 11.48 5.51
N GLY A 493 -15.86 11.89 4.26
CA GLY A 493 -15.26 13.19 3.97
C GLY A 493 -16.33 14.29 3.89
N ASP A 494 -15.96 15.50 4.31
CA ASP A 494 -16.76 16.73 4.17
C ASP A 494 -15.86 17.88 3.74
N ARG A 495 -16.15 18.49 2.59
CA ARG A 495 -15.41 19.63 2.08
C ARG A 495 -15.70 20.95 2.79
N GLY A 496 -16.59 20.95 3.77
CA GLY A 496 -16.98 22.15 4.52
C GLY A 496 -17.84 23.15 3.75
N LEU A 497 -18.28 22.81 2.53
CA LEU A 497 -19.09 23.69 1.68
C LEU A 497 -20.56 23.78 2.11
N GLY A 498 -20.92 23.25 3.24
CA GLY A 498 -22.30 23.25 3.71
C GLY A 498 -22.51 22.56 5.06
N GLY A 499 -21.43 22.28 5.80
CA GLY A 499 -21.43 21.91 7.21
C GLY A 499 -22.16 20.61 7.55
N ASN A 500 -21.51 19.46 7.42
CA ASN A 500 -21.93 18.24 8.10
C ASN A 500 -21.94 18.38 9.63
N LYS A 501 -22.07 19.61 10.12
CA LYS A 501 -22.25 19.89 11.55
C LYS A 501 -23.54 19.23 12.08
N ASP A 502 -24.54 19.10 11.22
CA ASP A 502 -25.80 18.43 11.54
C ASP A 502 -25.89 17.12 10.76
N LYS A 503 -25.65 16.00 11.43
CA LYS A 503 -25.77 14.64 10.86
C LYS A 503 -27.18 14.33 10.35
N THR A 504 -28.18 15.14 10.69
CA THR A 504 -29.57 14.99 10.28
C THR A 504 -29.83 15.57 8.88
N LYS A 505 -28.93 16.39 8.35
CA LYS A 505 -29.03 17.01 7.02
C LYS A 505 -27.99 16.45 6.05
N PRO A 506 -28.28 15.34 5.38
CA PRO A 506 -27.31 14.55 4.62
C PRO A 506 -26.98 15.15 3.23
N VAL A 507 -26.95 16.46 3.08
CA VAL A 507 -26.72 17.14 1.78
C VAL A 507 -25.24 17.21 1.44
N GLN A 508 -24.36 16.76 2.31
CA GLN A 508 -22.96 17.08 2.27
C GLN A 508 -22.09 15.95 1.80
N SER A 509 -21.00 16.33 1.20
CA SER A 509 -20.19 15.43 0.44
C SER A 509 -18.73 15.87 0.46
N ASP A 510 -17.87 14.89 0.26
CA ASP A 510 -16.46 15.09 -0.06
C ASP A 510 -16.25 15.62 -1.50
N GLY A 511 -17.32 15.96 -2.22
CA GLY A 511 -17.36 16.39 -3.61
C GLY A 511 -17.62 15.26 -4.62
N VAL A 512 -17.67 14.02 -4.17
CA VAL A 512 -17.91 12.83 -4.98
C VAL A 512 -18.99 11.94 -4.36
N VAL A 513 -18.91 11.66 -3.06
CA VAL A 513 -19.84 10.79 -2.33
C VAL A 513 -20.63 11.58 -1.31
N PRO A 514 -21.97 11.66 -1.45
CA PRO A 514 -22.80 12.34 -0.48
C PRO A 514 -22.88 11.53 0.83
N TYR A 515 -23.03 12.24 1.95
CA TYR A 515 -23.10 11.63 3.28
C TYR A 515 -24.16 10.51 3.38
N TRP A 516 -25.37 10.74 2.85
CA TRP A 516 -26.43 9.74 2.88
C TRP A 516 -26.06 8.40 2.24
N SER A 517 -25.08 8.42 1.32
CA SER A 517 -24.60 7.21 0.65
C SER A 517 -23.54 6.45 1.46
N SER A 518 -22.71 7.17 2.22
CA SER A 518 -21.66 6.58 3.07
C SER A 518 -22.19 6.15 4.43
N HIS A 519 -23.18 6.83 4.98
CA HIS A 519 -23.72 6.60 6.31
C HIS A 519 -24.31 5.21 6.48
N ILE A 520 -23.97 4.54 7.57
CA ILE A 520 -24.51 3.23 7.98
C ILE A 520 -25.06 3.39 9.39
N PRO A 521 -26.40 3.29 9.60
CA PRO A 521 -26.99 3.45 10.94
C PRO A 521 -26.46 2.46 11.97
N GLU A 522 -26.12 1.25 11.53
CA GLU A 522 -25.66 0.14 12.38
C GLU A 522 -24.12 0.14 12.56
N ALA A 523 -23.43 1.17 12.08
CA ALA A 523 -21.98 1.27 12.25
C ALA A 523 -21.58 1.40 13.72
N GLN A 524 -20.58 0.63 14.15
CA GLN A 524 -20.02 0.70 15.51
C GLN A 524 -19.40 2.08 15.79
N SER A 525 -18.82 2.72 14.79
CA SER A 525 -18.41 4.13 14.87
C SER A 525 -18.52 4.82 13.52
N GLU A 526 -18.75 6.13 13.55
CA GLU A 526 -18.72 7.02 12.40
C GLU A 526 -17.88 8.25 12.72
N LYS A 527 -16.95 8.57 11.84
CA LYS A 527 -16.12 9.78 11.89
C LYS A 527 -16.31 10.59 10.61
N ILE A 528 -16.69 11.85 10.74
CA ILE A 528 -16.70 12.80 9.63
C ILE A 528 -15.43 13.62 9.73
N VAL A 529 -14.67 13.70 8.62
CA VAL A 529 -13.41 14.41 8.54
C VAL A 529 -13.48 15.55 7.51
N SER A 530 -12.80 16.66 7.80
CA SER A 530 -12.69 17.78 6.85
C SER A 530 -11.76 17.39 5.71
N SER A 531 -12.33 16.89 4.61
CA SER A 531 -11.59 16.35 3.47
C SER A 531 -12.41 16.37 2.20
N ASP A 532 -11.72 16.41 1.06
CA ASP A 532 -12.26 15.99 -0.23
C ASP A 532 -12.37 14.46 -0.28
N HIS A 533 -12.61 13.90 -1.48
CA HIS A 533 -12.76 12.45 -1.67
C HIS A 533 -11.52 11.63 -1.29
N SER A 534 -10.37 12.26 -1.02
CA SER A 534 -9.14 11.60 -0.57
C SER A 534 -9.11 11.38 0.96
N ALA A 535 -10.24 11.15 1.60
CA ALA A 535 -10.36 11.03 3.05
C ALA A 535 -9.39 10.01 3.69
N HIS A 536 -8.98 8.95 2.98
CA HIS A 536 -7.99 7.97 3.43
C HIS A 536 -6.57 8.55 3.63
N GLN A 537 -6.31 9.77 3.13
CA GLN A 537 -5.05 10.51 3.30
C GLN A 537 -5.15 11.58 4.39
N ASN A 538 -6.36 11.84 4.89
CA ASN A 538 -6.58 12.85 5.93
C ASN A 538 -6.02 12.40 7.27
N PRO A 539 -5.24 13.24 8.01
CA PRO A 539 -4.65 12.88 9.29
C PRO A 539 -5.68 12.41 10.33
N GLU A 540 -6.85 13.05 10.43
CA GLU A 540 -7.89 12.63 11.36
C GLU A 540 -8.47 11.25 11.01
N ALA A 541 -8.62 10.94 9.71
CA ALA A 541 -9.05 9.63 9.25
C ALA A 541 -7.98 8.57 9.55
N ILE A 542 -6.70 8.90 9.37
CA ILE A 542 -5.57 8.03 9.69
C ILE A 542 -5.54 7.71 11.20
N HIS A 543 -5.75 8.71 12.05
CA HIS A 543 -5.86 8.52 13.50
C HIS A 543 -7.05 7.64 13.88
N GLU A 544 -8.21 7.85 13.24
CA GLU A 544 -9.40 7.02 13.49
C GLU A 544 -9.17 5.56 13.05
N ILE A 545 -8.56 5.33 11.89
CA ILE A 545 -8.18 3.98 11.45
C ILE A 545 -7.23 3.34 12.48
N THR A 546 -6.25 4.08 12.97
CA THR A 546 -5.32 3.61 14.00
C THR A 546 -6.05 3.21 15.28
N ARG A 547 -7.01 4.03 15.72
CA ARG A 547 -7.86 3.74 16.89
C ARG A 547 -8.67 2.47 16.70
N ILE A 548 -9.28 2.29 15.52
CA ILE A 548 -10.09 1.11 15.20
C ILE A 548 -9.22 -0.16 15.15
N LEU A 549 -8.00 -0.08 14.60
CA LEU A 549 -7.08 -1.22 14.64
C LEU A 549 -6.71 -1.60 16.08
N LYS A 550 -6.42 -0.61 16.95
CA LYS A 550 -6.15 -0.88 18.37
C LYS A 550 -7.36 -1.49 19.08
N LEU A 551 -8.57 -1.04 18.76
CA LEU A 551 -9.83 -1.62 19.25
C LEU A 551 -9.97 -3.08 18.80
N HIS A 552 -9.77 -3.38 17.51
CA HIS A 552 -9.84 -4.75 16.99
C HIS A 552 -8.89 -5.70 17.71
N ARG A 553 -7.65 -5.25 17.98
CA ARG A 553 -6.70 -6.04 18.76
C ARG A 553 -7.18 -6.32 20.18
N ALA A 554 -7.80 -5.34 20.82
CA ALA A 554 -8.29 -5.49 22.19
C ALA A 554 -9.45 -6.49 22.29
N GLU A 555 -10.32 -6.51 21.28
CA GLU A 555 -11.50 -7.41 21.20
C GLU A 555 -11.15 -8.82 20.68
N SER A 556 -10.00 -8.98 20.01
CA SER A 556 -9.54 -10.26 19.45
C SER A 556 -8.61 -11.05 20.39
N LYS A 557 -8.42 -10.58 21.61
CA LYS A 557 -7.72 -11.30 22.69
C LYS A 557 -8.67 -12.23 23.43
#